data_53bdea54327dfba73bb1dfa254f67e99
#
_entry.id   53bdea54327dfba73bb1dfa254f67e99
#
_cell.length_a   1.000
_cell.length_b   1.000
_cell.length_c   1.000
_cell.angle_alpha   90.00
_cell.angle_beta   90.00
_cell.angle_gamma   90.00
#
_symmetry.space_group_name_H-M   'P 1'
#
loop_
_entity.id
_entity.type
_entity.pdbx_description
1 polymer ?
#
loop_
_entity_poly.entity_id
_entity_poly.type
_entity_poly.pdbx_seq_one_letter_code
_entity_poly.pdbx_strand_id
1 'polypeptide(L)'
;MPSIHPQHLDTVKQTYHHKFAPEDEIFSHIHRGDRIFISTACGEPQYALRALMKYVETHPKAFAEAEVMHIWTLGVAPYADEKYTYNFRHNSFFVGDNTRDSVNRGIADYTPVFLSQIPSLINHKRIPIDVALIQTSLPDKNGFVSLGISVDICRAAIDNATIIIAQINENMPRVHGDTFINIDAIDFMIHHDEPLLEYAPQIPGQIALQIGNYVSKIINDGDTIQLGYGSTPNAILSNVSEKHDLGVHTELLTDSMVELIRRGVINNSKKNINKGKTIASFCMGTAHTYQFIDDNPAVEFRGIDYTNDPRIICTIENMTAINSALQIDLTGQATAESIGRQFYSGIGGSADFMRGSVLAPGGKTILVIQSTARDGDVSRIVPFLDSGAGVTLNRGDVHYVVTEYGIAYIHGKNIRERAMSLIGIAHPKFRLQLIEEAKQLNLIYRDQAFIPGKEGEYPEYIETVRTTRKGQVVLFRPVKIDDEPLIKDLFYDMSDKSLQRRFMSFRKDVPHEMRQEFVVIDYTKEMVILATVQEHGKEVVVGMAQAIKDVNTHTAEVAFAVRDSYQDKGIGTELISYLTILAQKEGLQGFTADVLVENKPMLHLFEKMGFEIEKKVEAGAYELKMRFR
;
A
#
# COMPACT_ATOMS: atom_id res chain seq x y z
N MET A 1 -2.43 -1.50 36.48
CA MET A 1 -1.00 -1.85 36.49
C MET A 1 -0.72 -2.65 37.75
N PRO A 2 -0.16 -3.84 37.69
CA PRO A 2 0.53 -4.38 38.83
C PRO A 2 1.88 -3.62 38.88
N SER A 3 1.95 -2.58 39.69
CA SER A 3 3.20 -1.92 40.02
C SER A 3 4.17 -3.01 40.54
N ILE A 4 5.24 -3.26 39.79
CA ILE A 4 6.37 -4.02 40.33
C ILE A 4 6.79 -3.23 41.56
N HIS A 5 6.70 -3.85 42.75
CA HIS A 5 6.97 -3.15 44.01
C HIS A 5 8.40 -2.57 43.94
N PRO A 6 8.62 -1.32 44.40
CA PRO A 6 9.96 -0.71 44.52
C PRO A 6 10.99 -1.64 45.17
N GLN A 7 10.56 -2.49 46.11
CA GLN A 7 11.38 -3.55 46.73
C GLN A 7 11.96 -4.57 45.78
N HIS A 8 11.39 -4.78 44.60
CA HIS A 8 11.91 -5.74 43.62
C HIS A 8 13.14 -5.19 42.89
N LEU A 9 13.14 -3.94 42.47
CA LEU A 9 14.30 -3.30 41.82
C LEU A 9 15.49 -3.21 42.79
N ASP A 10 15.25 -2.88 44.06
CA ASP A 10 16.30 -2.84 45.09
C ASP A 10 16.92 -4.26 45.27
N THR A 11 16.11 -5.29 45.26
CA THR A 11 16.59 -6.68 45.29
C THR A 11 17.44 -7.02 44.07
N VAL A 12 17.03 -6.59 42.87
CA VAL A 12 17.80 -6.78 41.63
C VAL A 12 19.14 -6.05 41.72
N LYS A 13 19.14 -4.79 42.14
CA LYS A 13 20.38 -4.00 42.31
C LYS A 13 21.33 -4.62 43.34
N GLN A 14 20.79 -5.19 44.42
CA GLN A 14 21.61 -5.90 45.41
C GLN A 14 22.18 -7.20 44.85
N THR A 15 21.38 -7.99 44.15
CA THR A 15 21.79 -9.30 43.61
C THR A 15 22.80 -9.14 42.47
N TYR A 16 22.59 -8.18 41.59
CA TYR A 16 23.39 -7.95 40.38
C TYR A 16 24.20 -6.64 40.48
N HIS A 17 24.62 -6.23 41.68
CA HIS A 17 25.31 -4.98 41.95
C HIS A 17 26.49 -4.72 41.00
N HIS A 18 27.22 -5.79 40.61
CA HIS A 18 28.37 -5.71 39.69
C HIS A 18 28.01 -5.30 38.27
N LYS A 19 26.72 -5.36 37.88
CA LYS A 19 26.24 -4.93 36.55
C LYS A 19 25.83 -3.43 36.55
N PHE A 20 25.67 -2.82 37.72
CA PHE A 20 25.32 -1.41 37.91
C PHE A 20 26.57 -0.58 38.24
N ALA A 21 27.47 -0.47 37.27
CA ALA A 21 28.67 0.37 37.39
C ALA A 21 28.33 1.85 37.08
N PRO A 22 29.18 2.81 37.49
CA PRO A 22 29.11 4.20 37.02
C PRO A 22 29.15 4.29 35.49
N GLU A 23 28.42 5.22 34.90
CA GLU A 23 28.32 5.37 33.44
C GLU A 23 29.70 5.55 32.75
N ASP A 24 30.60 6.32 33.37
CA ASP A 24 31.96 6.50 32.85
C ASP A 24 32.74 5.19 32.81
N GLU A 25 32.54 4.30 33.79
CA GLU A 25 33.13 2.96 33.80
C GLU A 25 32.54 2.10 32.70
N ILE A 26 31.21 2.09 32.56
CA ILE A 26 30.48 1.34 31.53
C ILE A 26 30.99 1.71 30.14
N PHE A 27 31.01 3.01 29.83
CA PHE A 27 31.41 3.47 28.50
C PHE A 27 32.94 3.35 28.25
N SER A 28 33.76 3.22 29.27
CA SER A 28 35.19 2.95 29.10
C SER A 28 35.49 1.59 28.45
N HIS A 29 34.53 0.68 28.45
CA HIS A 29 34.64 -0.63 27.77
C HIS A 29 34.38 -0.57 26.26
N ILE A 30 33.92 0.57 25.72
CA ILE A 30 33.81 0.79 24.28
C ILE A 30 35.15 1.24 23.73
N HIS A 31 35.62 0.59 22.66
CA HIS A 31 36.92 0.85 22.09
C HIS A 31 36.81 1.56 20.73
N ARG A 32 37.94 2.01 20.23
CA ARG A 32 38.07 2.59 18.89
C ARG A 32 37.68 1.55 17.84
N GLY A 33 36.86 1.95 16.85
CA GLY A 33 36.44 1.09 15.76
C GLY A 33 35.39 0.06 16.13
N ASP A 34 34.87 0.04 17.38
CA ASP A 34 33.77 -0.83 17.79
C ASP A 34 32.50 -0.47 17.03
N ARG A 35 31.70 -1.49 16.73
CA ARG A 35 30.35 -1.37 16.17
C ARG A 35 29.32 -1.39 17.28
N ILE A 36 28.62 -0.27 17.41
CA ILE A 36 27.61 -0.02 18.44
C ILE A 36 26.23 -0.13 17.80
N PHE A 37 25.53 -1.19 18.09
CA PHE A 37 24.11 -1.31 17.75
C PHE A 37 23.26 -0.53 18.74
N ILE A 38 22.21 0.17 18.26
CA ILE A 38 21.24 0.88 19.08
C ILE A 38 19.84 0.40 18.73
N SER A 39 18.99 0.13 19.75
CA SER A 39 17.59 -0.24 19.56
C SER A 39 16.83 0.77 18.68
N THR A 40 15.82 0.29 17.95
CA THR A 40 15.18 1.02 16.85
C THR A 40 14.03 1.91 17.33
N ALA A 41 13.87 3.04 16.67
CA ALA A 41 12.70 3.93 16.69
C ALA A 41 12.28 4.35 18.10
N CYS A 42 11.05 4.06 18.54
CA CYS A 42 10.56 4.43 19.88
C CYS A 42 11.23 3.63 21.02
N GLY A 43 11.90 2.52 20.70
CA GLY A 43 12.63 1.69 21.66
C GLY A 43 14.06 2.17 21.94
N GLU A 44 14.51 3.30 21.37
CA GLU A 44 15.84 3.84 21.59
C GLU A 44 16.10 4.19 23.07
N PRO A 45 17.29 3.82 23.65
CA PRO A 45 17.65 4.14 25.02
C PRO A 45 18.12 5.60 25.13
N GLN A 46 17.19 6.53 25.21
CA GLN A 46 17.46 7.97 25.12
C GLN A 46 18.39 8.49 26.20
N TYR A 47 18.23 8.03 27.45
CA TYR A 47 19.12 8.43 28.55
C TYR A 47 20.53 7.89 28.34
N ALA A 48 20.65 6.60 28.03
CA ALA A 48 21.97 6.00 27.82
C ALA A 48 22.72 6.63 26.63
N LEU A 49 22.00 7.04 25.58
CA LEU A 49 22.57 7.81 24.46
C LEU A 49 23.07 9.19 24.91
N ARG A 50 22.27 9.92 25.71
CA ARG A 50 22.72 11.21 26.26
C ARG A 50 23.93 11.05 27.16
N ALA A 51 23.99 10.02 27.98
CA ALA A 51 25.12 9.70 28.84
C ALA A 51 26.37 9.33 28.02
N LEU A 52 26.22 8.52 26.97
CA LEU A 52 27.30 8.19 26.02
C LEU A 52 27.89 9.46 25.38
N MET A 53 27.02 10.38 24.91
CA MET A 53 27.50 11.63 24.31
C MET A 53 28.20 12.55 25.33
N LYS A 54 27.70 12.59 26.56
CA LYS A 54 28.36 13.32 27.66
C LYS A 54 29.74 12.73 27.96
N TYR A 55 29.87 11.41 27.94
CA TYR A 55 31.15 10.73 28.09
C TYR A 55 32.15 11.17 27.00
N VAL A 56 31.70 11.21 25.72
CA VAL A 56 32.55 11.70 24.61
C VAL A 56 32.95 13.16 24.77
N GLU A 57 32.06 14.03 25.27
CA GLU A 57 32.38 15.43 25.52
C GLU A 57 33.48 15.60 26.59
N THR A 58 33.47 14.74 27.61
CA THR A 58 34.51 14.74 28.66
C THR A 58 35.78 13.98 28.26
N HIS A 59 35.65 13.06 27.28
CA HIS A 59 36.75 12.24 26.74
C HIS A 59 36.80 12.36 25.20
N PRO A 60 37.24 13.53 24.64
CA PRO A 60 37.09 13.81 23.20
C PRO A 60 37.88 12.86 22.28
N LYS A 61 38.80 12.07 22.83
CA LYS A 61 39.55 11.05 22.07
C LYS A 61 38.97 9.63 22.22
N ALA A 62 37.87 9.46 22.97
CA ALA A 62 37.21 8.19 23.09
C ALA A 62 36.56 7.76 21.77
N PHE A 63 36.45 6.45 21.55
CA PHE A 63 35.71 5.82 20.46
C PHE A 63 36.12 6.23 19.04
N ALA A 64 37.40 6.58 18.82
CA ALA A 64 37.84 6.97 17.47
C ALA A 64 37.30 5.98 16.42
N GLU A 65 36.54 6.51 15.45
CA GLU A 65 35.91 5.77 14.35
C GLU A 65 35.00 4.62 14.80
N ALA A 66 34.35 4.70 15.96
CA ALA A 66 33.30 3.73 16.32
C ALA A 66 32.09 3.86 15.37
N GLU A 67 31.57 2.73 14.87
CA GLU A 67 30.44 2.71 13.93
C GLU A 67 29.13 2.56 14.70
N VAL A 68 28.25 3.56 14.63
CA VAL A 68 26.91 3.50 15.22
C VAL A 68 25.92 2.99 14.18
N MET A 69 25.21 1.92 14.53
CA MET A 69 24.30 1.20 13.63
C MET A 69 22.91 1.05 14.23
N HIS A 70 21.89 1.25 13.42
CA HIS A 70 20.48 0.97 13.74
C HIS A 70 19.66 0.83 12.46
N ILE A 71 18.42 0.35 12.56
CA ILE A 71 17.52 0.39 11.42
C ILE A 71 17.15 1.84 11.16
N TRP A 72 16.53 2.49 12.13
CA TRP A 72 16.00 3.84 12.01
C TRP A 72 15.97 4.51 13.39
N THR A 73 16.21 5.82 13.45
CA THR A 73 16.15 6.62 14.68
C THR A 73 15.03 7.65 14.63
N LEU A 74 14.29 7.79 15.71
CA LEU A 74 13.30 8.85 15.97
C LEU A 74 13.78 9.84 17.02
N GLY A 75 14.68 9.40 17.88
CA GLY A 75 15.21 10.18 18.98
C GLY A 75 16.38 11.08 18.58
N VAL A 76 17.29 11.28 19.50
CA VAL A 76 18.50 12.07 19.26
C VAL A 76 19.53 11.25 18.49
N ALA A 77 20.09 11.83 17.43
CA ALA A 77 21.15 11.21 16.64
C ALA A 77 22.41 12.11 16.56
N PRO A 78 22.95 12.59 17.70
CA PRO A 78 24.06 13.53 17.67
C PRO A 78 25.35 12.91 17.10
N TYR A 79 25.50 11.61 17.16
CA TYR A 79 26.61 10.87 16.56
C TYR A 79 26.65 10.97 15.01
N ALA A 80 25.58 11.40 14.37
CA ALA A 80 25.53 11.69 12.94
C ALA A 80 25.91 13.14 12.59
N ASP A 81 26.22 13.98 13.59
CA ASP A 81 26.66 15.36 13.41
C ASP A 81 28.14 15.43 13.03
N GLU A 82 28.50 16.36 12.13
CA GLU A 82 29.84 16.62 11.67
C GLU A 82 30.84 16.88 12.82
N LYS A 83 30.37 17.44 13.94
CA LYS A 83 31.16 17.68 15.17
C LYS A 83 31.79 16.40 15.74
N TYR A 84 31.14 15.27 15.57
CA TYR A 84 31.58 14.00 16.16
C TYR A 84 32.18 13.00 15.18
N THR A 85 32.55 13.45 13.97
CA THR A 85 33.13 12.58 12.91
C THR A 85 34.44 11.92 13.29
N TYR A 86 35.18 12.47 14.28
CA TYR A 86 36.35 11.80 14.84
C TYR A 86 35.97 10.59 15.69
N ASN A 87 34.87 10.68 16.43
CA ASN A 87 34.44 9.69 17.41
C ASN A 87 33.58 8.59 16.76
N PHE A 88 32.65 9.01 15.87
CA PHE A 88 31.64 8.14 15.34
C PHE A 88 31.56 8.17 13.82
N ARG A 89 31.25 7.01 13.24
CA ARG A 89 30.69 6.82 11.91
C ARG A 89 29.28 6.31 12.09
N HIS A 90 28.32 6.97 11.47
CA HIS A 90 26.94 6.50 11.51
C HIS A 90 26.63 5.69 10.26
N ASN A 91 25.98 4.54 10.42
CA ASN A 91 25.53 3.68 9.33
C ASN A 91 24.08 3.24 9.56
N SER A 92 23.16 3.68 8.70
CA SER A 92 21.75 3.30 8.74
C SER A 92 21.46 2.12 7.83
N PHE A 93 20.53 1.27 8.24
CA PHE A 93 19.85 0.33 7.33
C PHE A 93 18.58 0.94 6.70
N PHE A 94 18.09 2.03 7.27
CA PHE A 94 16.97 2.81 6.77
C PHE A 94 17.20 4.29 7.11
N VAL A 95 17.30 5.13 6.10
CA VAL A 95 17.62 6.57 6.27
C VAL A 95 16.38 7.31 6.78
N GLY A 96 16.45 7.86 7.98
CA GLY A 96 15.41 8.66 8.60
C GLY A 96 15.60 10.16 8.42
N ASP A 97 14.62 10.95 8.88
CA ASP A 97 14.68 12.42 8.77
C ASP A 97 15.89 13.01 9.48
N ASN A 98 16.25 12.43 10.64
CA ASN A 98 17.37 12.90 11.48
C ASN A 98 18.76 12.65 10.87
N THR A 99 18.87 11.73 9.91
CA THR A 99 20.17 11.30 9.34
C THR A 99 20.27 11.52 7.83
N ARG A 100 19.15 11.89 7.18
CA ARG A 100 19.05 12.03 5.71
C ARG A 100 20.07 13.04 5.15
N ASP A 101 20.20 14.19 5.77
CA ASP A 101 21.15 15.21 5.32
C ASP A 101 22.59 14.69 5.43
N SER A 102 22.94 14.07 6.56
CA SER A 102 24.29 13.53 6.80
C SER A 102 24.64 12.43 5.80
N VAL A 103 23.70 11.54 5.46
CA VAL A 103 23.92 10.50 4.43
C VAL A 103 24.12 11.12 3.04
N ASN A 104 23.26 12.05 2.62
CA ASN A 104 23.38 12.67 1.29
C ASN A 104 24.58 13.59 1.14
N ARG A 105 25.16 14.05 2.25
CA ARG A 105 26.44 14.81 2.29
C ARG A 105 27.68 13.92 2.42
N GLY A 106 27.50 12.60 2.58
CA GLY A 106 28.63 11.66 2.76
C GLY A 106 29.29 11.73 4.14
N ILE A 107 28.60 12.26 5.14
CA ILE A 107 29.05 12.31 6.55
C ILE A 107 28.66 11.01 7.26
N ALA A 108 27.51 10.45 6.91
CA ALA A 108 27.00 9.17 7.40
C ALA A 108 26.84 8.17 6.25
N ASP A 109 26.80 6.90 6.57
CA ASP A 109 26.70 5.80 5.63
C ASP A 109 25.26 5.22 5.60
N TYR A 110 24.92 4.57 4.49
CA TYR A 110 23.73 3.80 4.30
C TYR A 110 24.06 2.43 3.73
N THR A 111 23.62 1.38 4.40
CA THR A 111 23.78 0.00 3.93
C THR A 111 22.47 -0.49 3.32
N PRO A 112 22.34 -0.54 1.98
CA PRO A 112 21.13 -1.04 1.32
C PRO A 112 21.00 -2.55 1.52
N VAL A 113 19.94 -2.98 2.19
CA VAL A 113 19.67 -4.38 2.51
C VAL A 113 18.18 -4.61 2.73
N PHE A 114 17.66 -5.78 2.39
CA PHE A 114 16.32 -6.19 2.80
C PHE A 114 16.30 -6.41 4.32
N LEU A 115 15.31 -5.86 5.01
CA LEU A 115 15.28 -5.95 6.47
C LEU A 115 15.31 -7.40 6.97
N SER A 116 14.61 -8.31 6.28
CA SER A 116 14.62 -9.75 6.61
C SER A 116 16.01 -10.38 6.64
N GLN A 117 17.00 -9.80 5.95
CA GLN A 117 18.36 -10.35 5.83
C GLN A 117 19.33 -9.84 6.90
N ILE A 118 19.04 -8.73 7.57
CA ILE A 118 19.97 -8.11 8.54
C ILE A 118 20.34 -9.10 9.67
N PRO A 119 19.40 -9.82 10.31
CA PRO A 119 19.77 -10.80 11.34
C PRO A 119 20.74 -11.87 10.82
N SER A 120 20.55 -12.33 9.59
CA SER A 120 21.48 -13.30 8.98
C SER A 120 22.89 -12.74 8.78
N LEU A 121 23.01 -11.46 8.38
CA LEU A 121 24.33 -10.80 8.22
C LEU A 121 25.05 -10.66 9.58
N ILE A 122 24.30 -10.35 10.64
CA ILE A 122 24.84 -10.28 12.01
C ILE A 122 25.22 -11.67 12.50
N ASN A 123 24.34 -12.67 12.41
CA ASN A 123 24.56 -14.04 12.88
C ASN A 123 25.76 -14.71 12.19
N HIS A 124 26.00 -14.40 10.91
CA HIS A 124 27.18 -14.88 10.17
C HIS A 124 28.41 -13.97 10.30
N LYS A 125 28.36 -12.96 11.19
CA LYS A 125 29.46 -12.00 11.44
C LYS A 125 29.95 -11.26 10.19
N ARG A 126 29.09 -11.10 9.18
CA ARG A 126 29.34 -10.23 8.05
C ARG A 126 29.22 -8.77 8.45
N ILE A 127 28.33 -8.51 9.39
CA ILE A 127 28.21 -7.26 10.14
C ILE A 127 28.36 -7.65 11.61
N PRO A 128 29.61 -7.66 12.13
CA PRO A 128 29.84 -7.95 13.55
C PRO A 128 29.32 -6.79 14.41
N ILE A 129 28.85 -7.10 15.60
CA ILE A 129 28.42 -6.15 16.62
C ILE A 129 29.34 -6.33 17.84
N ASP A 130 29.98 -5.25 18.26
CA ASP A 130 30.84 -5.27 19.45
C ASP A 130 30.04 -4.86 20.69
N VAL A 131 29.18 -3.86 20.57
CA VAL A 131 28.36 -3.32 21.65
C VAL A 131 26.89 -3.28 21.23
N ALA A 132 26.00 -3.83 22.05
CA ALA A 132 24.54 -3.63 21.91
C ALA A 132 24.05 -2.69 23.01
N LEU A 133 23.63 -1.49 22.62
CA LEU A 133 23.00 -0.50 23.49
C LEU A 133 21.48 -0.57 23.33
N ILE A 134 20.81 -1.14 24.33
CA ILE A 134 19.39 -1.48 24.25
C ILE A 134 18.58 -0.84 25.36
N GLN A 135 17.25 -0.84 25.20
CA GLN A 135 16.32 -0.48 26.26
C GLN A 135 15.40 -1.65 26.58
N THR A 136 15.15 -1.90 27.86
CA THR A 136 14.37 -3.06 28.33
C THR A 136 13.43 -2.68 29.46
N SER A 137 12.45 -3.56 29.71
CA SER A 137 11.64 -3.51 30.93
C SER A 137 12.47 -3.81 32.17
N LEU A 138 11.88 -3.57 33.35
CA LEU A 138 12.44 -4.13 34.58
C LEU A 138 12.49 -5.67 34.53
N PRO A 139 13.48 -6.30 35.19
CA PRO A 139 13.53 -7.76 35.31
C PRO A 139 12.30 -8.29 36.06
N ASP A 140 11.79 -9.44 35.64
CA ASP A 140 10.77 -10.15 36.40
C ASP A 140 11.38 -11.01 37.53
N LYS A 141 10.50 -11.67 38.30
CA LYS A 141 10.90 -12.55 39.41
C LYS A 141 11.81 -13.74 39.01
N ASN A 142 11.86 -14.04 37.72
CA ASN A 142 12.67 -15.13 37.16
C ASN A 142 13.96 -14.59 36.50
N GLY A 143 14.24 -13.28 36.60
CA GLY A 143 15.41 -12.65 36.03
C GLY A 143 15.32 -12.38 34.53
N PHE A 144 14.11 -12.27 33.95
CA PHE A 144 13.94 -11.91 32.54
C PHE A 144 13.49 -10.47 32.37
N VAL A 145 14.16 -9.74 31.49
CA VAL A 145 13.73 -8.44 30.97
C VAL A 145 13.03 -8.62 29.63
N SER A 146 12.17 -7.70 29.25
CA SER A 146 11.57 -7.66 27.91
C SER A 146 12.19 -6.55 27.08
N LEU A 147 12.48 -6.82 25.80
CA LEU A 147 12.84 -5.80 24.79
C LEU A 147 11.67 -4.85 24.48
N GLY A 148 10.48 -5.21 24.95
CA GLY A 148 9.29 -4.37 24.83
C GLY A 148 8.92 -4.06 23.40
N ILE A 149 9.01 -2.79 23.04
CA ILE A 149 8.49 -2.24 21.77
C ILE A 149 9.46 -2.31 20.58
N SER A 150 10.70 -2.80 20.74
CA SER A 150 11.70 -2.88 19.67
C SER A 150 12.43 -4.22 19.74
N VAL A 151 11.97 -5.19 18.94
CA VAL A 151 12.54 -6.55 18.86
C VAL A 151 13.33 -6.71 17.58
N ASP A 152 12.74 -6.39 16.46
CA ASP A 152 13.28 -6.30 15.10
C ASP A 152 14.62 -7.04 14.88
N ILE A 153 15.75 -6.32 14.83
CA ILE A 153 17.11 -6.89 14.76
C ILE A 153 17.81 -6.92 16.13
N CYS A 154 17.15 -6.43 17.19
CA CYS A 154 17.74 -6.35 18.52
C CYS A 154 18.18 -7.72 19.02
N ARG A 155 17.36 -8.77 18.78
CA ARG A 155 17.69 -10.12 19.21
C ARG A 155 18.99 -10.61 18.56
N ALA A 156 19.14 -10.46 17.26
CA ALA A 156 20.36 -10.85 16.54
C ALA A 156 21.58 -10.04 17.02
N ALA A 157 21.38 -8.74 17.29
CA ALA A 157 22.46 -7.90 17.82
C ALA A 157 22.91 -8.38 19.21
N ILE A 158 21.97 -8.65 20.11
CA ILE A 158 22.26 -9.12 21.47
C ILE A 158 22.96 -10.49 21.47
N ASP A 159 22.46 -11.43 20.66
CA ASP A 159 23.02 -12.79 20.60
C ASP A 159 24.46 -12.80 20.01
N ASN A 160 24.92 -11.71 19.38
CA ASN A 160 26.21 -11.62 18.72
C ASN A 160 27.14 -10.49 19.26
N ALA A 161 26.62 -9.61 20.10
CA ALA A 161 27.42 -8.56 20.72
C ALA A 161 28.45 -9.12 21.72
N THR A 162 29.59 -8.46 21.82
CA THR A 162 30.61 -8.75 22.83
C THR A 162 30.21 -8.16 24.17
N ILE A 163 29.57 -6.99 24.17
CA ILE A 163 29.13 -6.26 25.35
C ILE A 163 27.68 -5.84 25.16
N ILE A 164 26.85 -6.10 26.16
CA ILE A 164 25.44 -5.71 26.18
C ILE A 164 25.23 -4.69 27.30
N ILE A 165 24.85 -3.47 26.91
CA ILE A 165 24.51 -2.37 27.83
C ILE A 165 23.01 -2.12 27.72
N ALA A 166 22.26 -2.31 28.82
CA ALA A 166 20.81 -2.14 28.84
C ALA A 166 20.40 -0.95 29.72
N GLN A 167 19.67 0.00 29.13
CA GLN A 167 18.87 0.96 29.90
C GLN A 167 17.63 0.22 30.38
N ILE A 168 17.47 0.08 31.69
CA ILE A 168 16.29 -0.52 32.32
C ILE A 168 15.30 0.59 32.65
N ASN A 169 14.08 0.49 32.10
CA ASN A 169 13.03 1.50 32.22
C ASN A 169 11.69 0.85 32.63
N GLU A 170 11.07 1.30 33.72
CA GLU A 170 9.78 0.76 34.16
C GLU A 170 8.62 1.05 33.18
N ASN A 171 8.77 2.05 32.31
CA ASN A 171 7.77 2.39 31.30
C ASN A 171 7.84 1.45 30.06
N MET A 172 8.87 0.60 29.93
CA MET A 172 8.95 -0.36 28.84
C MET A 172 7.98 -1.51 29.08
N PRO A 173 6.99 -1.76 28.20
CA PRO A 173 6.02 -2.83 28.38
C PRO A 173 6.66 -4.20 28.25
N ARG A 174 6.07 -5.18 28.90
CA ARG A 174 6.42 -6.59 28.75
C ARG A 174 5.60 -7.18 27.60
N VAL A 175 6.20 -7.33 26.45
CA VAL A 175 5.53 -7.85 25.26
C VAL A 175 5.85 -9.33 25.07
N HIS A 176 4.88 -10.13 24.62
CA HIS A 176 5.08 -11.55 24.32
C HIS A 176 5.81 -11.76 22.99
N GLY A 177 6.37 -12.96 22.79
CA GLY A 177 7.12 -13.34 21.59
C GLY A 177 8.63 -13.49 21.86
N ASP A 178 9.46 -13.05 20.91
CA ASP A 178 10.92 -13.18 20.97
C ASP A 178 11.58 -12.04 21.77
N THR A 179 10.91 -11.55 22.79
CA THR A 179 11.24 -10.30 23.50
C THR A 179 12.07 -10.53 24.77
N PHE A 180 12.04 -11.72 25.34
CA PHE A 180 12.61 -11.96 26.67
C PHE A 180 14.09 -12.31 26.61
N ILE A 181 14.87 -11.65 27.48
CA ILE A 181 16.30 -11.85 27.66
C ILE A 181 16.57 -12.11 29.15
N ASN A 182 17.40 -13.11 29.45
CA ASN A 182 17.85 -13.32 30.82
C ASN A 182 18.84 -12.20 31.21
N ILE A 183 18.69 -11.65 32.42
CA ILE A 183 19.57 -10.62 32.97
C ILE A 183 21.04 -11.04 33.00
N ASP A 184 21.32 -12.36 33.10
CA ASP A 184 22.68 -12.88 33.10
C ASP A 184 23.41 -12.59 31.77
N ALA A 185 22.68 -12.50 30.66
CA ALA A 185 23.24 -12.16 29.34
C ALA A 185 23.63 -10.68 29.21
N ILE A 186 23.16 -9.80 30.09
CA ILE A 186 23.44 -8.36 30.06
C ILE A 186 24.72 -8.10 30.86
N ASP A 187 25.68 -7.40 30.30
CA ASP A 187 26.93 -7.08 31.00
C ASP A 187 26.76 -5.89 31.93
N PHE A 188 26.14 -4.81 31.45
CA PHE A 188 25.93 -3.57 32.19
C PHE A 188 24.48 -3.09 32.14
N MET A 189 23.99 -2.56 33.26
CA MET A 189 22.64 -2.02 33.41
C MET A 189 22.67 -0.56 33.88
N ILE A 190 21.97 0.30 33.17
CA ILE A 190 21.74 1.70 33.52
C ILE A 190 20.25 1.81 33.89
N HIS A 191 19.94 2.03 35.15
CA HIS A 191 18.55 2.24 35.57
C HIS A 191 18.17 3.71 35.41
N HIS A 192 17.24 3.97 34.50
CA HIS A 192 16.67 5.28 34.31
C HIS A 192 15.24 5.19 33.78
N ASP A 193 14.29 5.66 34.59
CA ASP A 193 12.88 5.69 34.24
C ASP A 193 12.57 7.01 33.53
N GLU A 194 12.19 6.90 32.27
CA GLU A 194 11.72 8.03 31.46
C GLU A 194 10.58 7.58 30.55
N PRO A 195 9.69 8.49 30.13
CA PRO A 195 8.68 8.16 29.13
C PRO A 195 9.35 7.63 27.85
N LEU A 196 8.76 6.59 27.26
CA LEU A 196 9.19 6.13 25.94
C LEU A 196 8.93 7.20 24.88
N LEU A 197 9.69 7.18 23.80
CA LEU A 197 9.38 8.01 22.66
C LEU A 197 8.00 7.65 22.11
N GLU A 198 7.24 8.66 21.75
CA GLU A 198 5.90 8.50 21.17
C GLU A 198 5.87 8.97 19.72
N TYR A 199 5.11 8.25 18.90
CA TYR A 199 4.79 8.65 17.55
C TYR A 199 3.27 8.74 17.39
N ALA A 200 2.75 9.93 17.54
CA ALA A 200 1.31 10.18 17.45
C ALA A 200 0.79 9.96 16.01
N PRO A 201 -0.40 9.40 15.85
CA PRO A 201 -1.02 9.23 14.53
C PRO A 201 -1.16 10.57 13.81
N GLN A 202 -0.70 10.65 12.56
CA GLN A 202 -0.90 11.82 11.71
C GLN A 202 -2.36 11.90 11.26
N ILE A 203 -2.95 13.10 11.31
CA ILE A 203 -4.32 13.34 10.82
C ILE A 203 -4.31 13.26 9.28
N PRO A 204 -5.12 12.37 8.67
CA PRO A 204 -5.15 12.25 7.22
C PRO A 204 -5.72 13.50 6.53
N GLY A 205 -5.03 13.99 5.50
CA GLY A 205 -5.58 14.98 4.59
C GLY A 205 -6.57 14.36 3.58
N GLN A 206 -7.26 15.18 2.79
CA GLN A 206 -8.30 14.73 1.84
C GLN A 206 -7.77 13.71 0.81
N ILE A 207 -6.58 13.93 0.26
CA ILE A 207 -5.94 13.01 -0.69
C ILE A 207 -5.72 11.64 -0.03
N ALA A 208 -5.21 11.61 1.18
CA ALA A 208 -5.00 10.35 1.92
C ALA A 208 -6.33 9.63 2.18
N LEU A 209 -7.41 10.37 2.52
CA LEU A 209 -8.74 9.78 2.72
C LEU A 209 -9.31 9.18 1.42
N GLN A 210 -9.13 9.84 0.27
CA GLN A 210 -9.54 9.29 -1.02
C GLN A 210 -8.79 8.00 -1.36
N ILE A 211 -7.46 7.98 -1.19
CA ILE A 211 -6.64 6.77 -1.35
C ILE A 211 -7.13 5.67 -0.40
N GLY A 212 -7.38 6.00 0.88
CA GLY A 212 -7.91 5.06 1.87
C GLY A 212 -9.25 4.43 1.46
N ASN A 213 -10.16 5.23 0.91
CA ASN A 213 -11.43 4.75 0.39
C ASN A 213 -11.25 3.76 -0.78
N TYR A 214 -10.33 4.04 -1.71
CA TYR A 214 -10.04 3.10 -2.80
C TYR A 214 -9.39 1.81 -2.30
N VAL A 215 -8.43 1.89 -1.39
CA VAL A 215 -7.76 0.71 -0.83
C VAL A 215 -8.75 -0.18 -0.06
N SER A 216 -9.69 0.41 0.69
CA SER A 216 -10.70 -0.37 1.43
C SER A 216 -11.60 -1.23 0.52
N LYS A 217 -11.78 -0.86 -0.76
CA LYS A 217 -12.51 -1.66 -1.76
C LYS A 217 -11.73 -2.92 -2.20
N ILE A 218 -10.42 -2.93 -2.04
CA ILE A 218 -9.55 -4.07 -2.40
C ILE A 218 -9.41 -5.06 -1.24
N ILE A 219 -9.44 -4.56 -0.01
CA ILE A 219 -9.36 -5.38 1.21
C ILE A 219 -10.68 -6.13 1.41
N ASN A 220 -10.61 -7.45 1.64
CA ASN A 220 -11.76 -8.29 1.92
C ASN A 220 -11.83 -8.67 3.41
N ASP A 221 -13.02 -9.08 3.87
CA ASP A 221 -13.16 -9.70 5.18
C ASP A 221 -12.25 -10.94 5.28
N GLY A 222 -11.59 -11.09 6.41
CA GLY A 222 -10.67 -12.19 6.67
C GLY A 222 -9.26 -12.02 6.09
N ASP A 223 -8.97 -10.94 5.35
CA ASP A 223 -7.59 -10.65 4.89
C ASP A 223 -6.64 -10.47 6.08
N THR A 224 -5.41 -10.91 5.92
CA THR A 224 -4.31 -10.57 6.84
C THR A 224 -3.54 -9.39 6.27
N ILE A 225 -3.51 -8.28 6.99
CA ILE A 225 -2.98 -7.01 6.48
C ILE A 225 -1.58 -6.68 7.04
N GLN A 226 -0.78 -6.02 6.22
CA GLN A 226 0.44 -5.32 6.58
C GLN A 226 0.35 -3.89 6.07
N LEU A 227 0.65 -2.92 6.92
CA LEU A 227 0.75 -1.51 6.58
C LEU A 227 1.97 -0.88 7.27
N GLY A 228 2.49 0.19 6.64
CA GLY A 228 3.46 1.08 7.25
C GLY A 228 2.83 2.12 8.18
N TYR A 229 3.49 3.26 8.33
CA TYR A 229 3.08 4.39 9.17
C TYR A 229 2.83 5.65 8.32
N GLY A 230 2.18 6.66 8.91
CA GLY A 230 1.93 7.96 8.30
C GLY A 230 0.46 8.22 7.97
N SER A 231 0.18 9.35 7.32
CA SER A 231 -1.19 9.82 7.07
C SER A 231 -1.99 8.90 6.16
N THR A 232 -1.39 8.35 5.11
CA THR A 232 -2.07 7.43 4.17
C THR A 232 -2.42 6.08 4.81
N PRO A 233 -1.50 5.37 5.52
CA PRO A 233 -1.85 4.19 6.31
C PRO A 233 -2.97 4.44 7.33
N ASN A 234 -2.93 5.57 8.05
CA ASN A 234 -3.99 5.92 8.99
C ASN A 234 -5.35 6.14 8.29
N ALA A 235 -5.35 6.77 7.11
CA ALA A 235 -6.56 6.91 6.30
C ALA A 235 -7.11 5.56 5.84
N ILE A 236 -6.27 4.62 5.44
CA ILE A 236 -6.67 3.27 5.06
C ILE A 236 -7.33 2.56 6.24
N LEU A 237 -6.68 2.56 7.42
CA LEU A 237 -7.19 1.92 8.62
C LEU A 237 -8.52 2.52 9.08
N SER A 238 -8.74 3.82 8.93
CA SER A 238 -10.03 4.45 9.24
C SER A 238 -11.16 4.00 8.30
N ASN A 239 -10.83 3.69 7.03
CA ASN A 239 -11.80 3.25 6.02
C ASN A 239 -12.11 1.74 6.02
N VAL A 240 -11.40 0.93 6.81
CA VAL A 240 -11.67 -0.50 6.95
C VAL A 240 -12.45 -0.87 8.21
N SER A 241 -13.02 0.13 8.90
CA SER A 241 -13.78 -0.06 10.14
C SER A 241 -15.04 -0.94 10.01
N GLU A 242 -15.58 -1.07 8.79
CA GLU A 242 -16.73 -1.90 8.48
C GLU A 242 -16.35 -3.31 8.01
N LYS A 243 -15.06 -3.63 7.95
CA LYS A 243 -14.58 -4.98 7.63
C LYS A 243 -14.66 -5.88 8.85
N HIS A 244 -14.61 -7.19 8.58
CA HIS A 244 -14.75 -8.22 9.61
C HIS A 244 -13.60 -9.22 9.54
N ASP A 245 -13.24 -9.75 10.71
CA ASP A 245 -12.29 -10.85 10.85
C ASP A 245 -10.89 -10.59 10.26
N LEU A 246 -10.44 -9.34 10.18
CA LEU A 246 -9.11 -9.03 9.70
C LEU A 246 -8.03 -9.65 10.62
N GLY A 247 -6.92 -10.04 10.00
CA GLY A 247 -5.69 -10.44 10.69
C GLY A 247 -4.59 -9.39 10.52
N VAL A 248 -3.58 -9.44 11.39
CA VAL A 248 -2.37 -8.63 11.28
C VAL A 248 -1.13 -9.50 11.33
N HIS A 249 -0.27 -9.33 10.32
CA HIS A 249 1.11 -9.77 10.27
C HIS A 249 1.91 -8.65 9.61
N THR A 250 2.63 -7.88 10.41
CA THR A 250 3.24 -6.64 9.97
C THR A 250 4.61 -6.45 10.61
N GLU A 251 5.43 -5.59 10.05
CA GLU A 251 6.67 -5.12 10.65
C GLU A 251 6.38 -4.22 11.85
N LEU A 252 5.49 -3.27 11.67
CA LEU A 252 5.20 -2.18 12.58
C LEU A 252 3.76 -2.25 13.11
N LEU A 253 3.59 -2.15 14.44
CA LEU A 253 2.30 -1.95 15.09
C LEU A 253 2.08 -0.46 15.41
N THR A 254 0.87 0.07 15.14
CA THR A 254 0.51 1.48 15.35
C THR A 254 -0.76 1.64 16.16
N ASP A 255 -1.01 2.84 16.70
CA ASP A 255 -2.23 3.19 17.44
C ASP A 255 -3.51 2.88 16.63
N SER A 256 -3.52 3.19 15.34
CA SER A 256 -4.68 2.96 14.47
C SER A 256 -5.01 1.48 14.32
N MET A 257 -4.01 0.59 14.30
CA MET A 257 -4.23 -0.86 14.31
C MET A 257 -4.78 -1.34 15.66
N VAL A 258 -4.24 -0.83 16.77
CA VAL A 258 -4.71 -1.17 18.12
C VAL A 258 -6.17 -0.76 18.32
N GLU A 259 -6.58 0.37 17.77
CA GLU A 259 -7.99 0.79 17.81
C GLU A 259 -8.91 -0.20 17.06
N LEU A 260 -8.50 -0.69 15.89
CA LEU A 260 -9.27 -1.71 15.16
C LEU A 260 -9.30 -3.07 15.87
N ILE A 261 -8.24 -3.43 16.60
CA ILE A 261 -8.22 -4.63 17.46
C ILE A 261 -9.23 -4.48 18.60
N ARG A 262 -9.23 -3.34 19.29
CA ARG A 262 -10.17 -3.04 20.39
C ARG A 262 -11.63 -3.05 19.93
N ARG A 263 -11.90 -2.60 18.72
CA ARG A 263 -13.22 -2.62 18.10
C ARG A 263 -13.63 -3.99 17.56
N GLY A 264 -12.73 -4.99 17.56
CA GLY A 264 -13.00 -6.34 17.07
C GLY A 264 -12.97 -6.50 15.56
N VAL A 265 -12.62 -5.45 14.80
CA VAL A 265 -12.42 -5.49 13.34
C VAL A 265 -11.23 -6.40 13.00
N ILE A 266 -10.14 -6.26 13.76
CA ILE A 266 -8.99 -7.14 13.74
C ILE A 266 -9.09 -8.11 14.92
N ASN A 267 -9.34 -9.39 14.65
CA ASN A 267 -9.44 -10.44 15.66
C ASN A 267 -8.54 -11.64 15.36
N ASN A 268 -7.84 -11.65 14.23
CA ASN A 268 -6.91 -12.68 13.79
C ASN A 268 -7.53 -14.10 13.68
N SER A 269 -8.86 -14.21 13.67
CA SER A 269 -9.57 -15.49 13.74
C SER A 269 -9.45 -16.31 12.45
N LYS A 270 -9.23 -15.65 11.31
CA LYS A 270 -9.11 -16.27 9.98
C LYS A 270 -7.67 -16.58 9.57
N LYS A 271 -6.68 -16.13 10.34
CA LYS A 271 -5.28 -16.47 10.04
C LYS A 271 -5.06 -17.98 10.06
N ASN A 272 -4.35 -18.49 9.05
CA ASN A 272 -3.96 -19.91 8.99
C ASN A 272 -2.71 -20.22 9.82
N ILE A 273 -1.82 -19.23 10.04
CA ILE A 273 -0.69 -19.30 10.99
C ILE A 273 -0.83 -18.21 12.05
N ASN A 274 -0.31 -18.43 13.25
CA ASN A 274 -0.43 -17.52 14.39
C ASN A 274 -1.88 -17.07 14.64
N LYS A 275 -2.82 -18.00 14.55
CA LYS A 275 -4.25 -17.75 14.71
C LYS A 275 -4.56 -17.11 16.05
N GLY A 276 -5.38 -16.06 16.04
CA GLY A 276 -5.75 -15.30 17.23
C GLY A 276 -4.68 -14.33 17.73
N LYS A 277 -3.56 -14.18 16.99
CA LYS A 277 -2.44 -13.32 17.41
C LYS A 277 -2.08 -12.28 16.37
N THR A 278 -1.92 -11.04 16.81
CA THR A 278 -1.29 -9.97 16.07
C THR A 278 0.22 -10.16 16.13
N ILE A 279 0.86 -10.25 14.97
CA ILE A 279 2.32 -10.41 14.85
C ILE A 279 2.93 -9.12 14.34
N ALA A 280 3.93 -8.61 15.06
CA ALA A 280 4.73 -7.45 14.66
C ALA A 280 6.20 -7.63 15.06
N SER A 281 7.08 -6.71 14.68
CA SER A 281 8.50 -6.68 15.09
C SER A 281 8.80 -5.52 16.03
N PHE A 282 8.15 -4.39 15.84
CA PHE A 282 8.27 -3.22 16.71
C PHE A 282 7.00 -2.38 16.69
N CYS A 283 6.95 -1.39 17.59
CA CYS A 283 5.81 -0.53 17.78
C CYS A 283 6.22 0.94 17.69
N MET A 284 5.41 1.72 16.98
CA MET A 284 5.46 3.19 17.02
C MET A 284 4.06 3.69 17.34
N GLY A 285 3.87 4.14 18.55
CA GLY A 285 2.56 4.58 19.02
C GLY A 285 2.68 5.54 20.20
N THR A 286 1.58 5.73 20.90
CA THR A 286 1.49 6.51 22.11
C THR A 286 1.46 5.60 23.34
N ALA A 287 1.53 6.19 24.54
CA ALA A 287 1.41 5.48 25.80
C ALA A 287 0.15 4.57 25.86
N HIS A 288 -0.92 4.94 25.14
CA HIS A 288 -2.13 4.14 25.04
C HIS A 288 -1.89 2.77 24.35
N THR A 289 -1.11 2.75 23.29
CA THR A 289 -0.72 1.51 22.61
C THR A 289 0.27 0.72 23.46
N TYR A 290 1.22 1.38 24.12
CA TYR A 290 2.18 0.70 24.99
C TYR A 290 1.48 0.00 26.16
N GLN A 291 0.48 0.61 26.75
CA GLN A 291 -0.37 -0.01 27.77
C GLN A 291 -1.21 -1.18 27.24
N PHE A 292 -1.65 -1.11 25.98
CA PHE A 292 -2.43 -2.19 25.37
C PHE A 292 -1.61 -3.44 25.13
N ILE A 293 -0.34 -3.31 24.73
CA ILE A 293 0.53 -4.45 24.42
C ILE A 293 1.22 -5.03 25.67
N ASP A 294 1.18 -4.31 26.80
CA ASP A 294 1.80 -4.76 28.05
C ASP A 294 1.11 -6.03 28.56
N ASP A 295 1.88 -7.10 28.68
CA ASP A 295 1.45 -8.46 29.07
C ASP A 295 0.19 -8.98 28.33
N ASN A 296 0.02 -8.58 27.07
CA ASN A 296 -1.12 -8.97 26.24
C ASN A 296 -0.80 -10.19 25.38
N PRO A 297 -1.31 -11.39 25.72
CA PRO A 297 -0.99 -12.61 24.97
C PRO A 297 -1.56 -12.67 23.56
N ALA A 298 -2.46 -11.74 23.16
CA ALA A 298 -2.96 -11.63 21.80
C ALA A 298 -1.99 -10.88 20.85
N VAL A 299 -0.90 -10.31 21.40
CA VAL A 299 0.14 -9.60 20.63
C VAL A 299 1.47 -10.27 20.85
N GLU A 300 2.17 -10.61 19.78
CA GLU A 300 3.52 -11.15 19.82
C GLU A 300 4.46 -10.36 18.94
N PHE A 301 5.60 -9.95 19.51
CA PHE A 301 6.68 -9.35 18.73
C PHE A 301 7.75 -10.39 18.44
N ARG A 302 8.12 -10.45 17.16
CA ARG A 302 9.08 -11.42 16.62
C ARG A 302 10.26 -10.70 15.96
N GLY A 303 11.38 -11.39 15.83
CA GLY A 303 12.50 -10.92 15.03
C GLY A 303 12.08 -10.61 13.59
N ILE A 304 12.79 -9.67 12.97
CA ILE A 304 12.49 -9.24 11.59
C ILE A 304 12.70 -10.36 10.56
N ASP A 305 13.57 -11.31 10.86
CA ASP A 305 13.81 -12.55 10.10
C ASP A 305 12.63 -13.55 10.15
N TYR A 306 11.63 -13.29 11.01
CA TYR A 306 10.36 -14.00 11.01
C TYR A 306 9.26 -13.16 10.36
N THR A 307 9.06 -11.92 10.80
CA THR A 307 7.93 -11.10 10.34
C THR A 307 8.06 -10.70 8.88
N ASN A 308 9.28 -10.40 8.44
CA ASN A 308 9.57 -9.91 7.08
C ASN A 308 10.08 -11.01 6.13
N ASP A 309 10.27 -12.24 6.60
CA ASP A 309 10.76 -13.30 5.71
C ASP A 309 9.72 -13.63 4.62
N PRO A 310 10.02 -13.42 3.33
CA PRO A 310 9.09 -13.76 2.25
C PRO A 310 8.66 -15.24 2.27
N ARG A 311 9.49 -16.15 2.82
CA ARG A 311 9.17 -17.58 2.96
C ARG A 311 8.11 -17.83 4.02
N ILE A 312 8.02 -16.99 5.04
CA ILE A 312 6.97 -17.03 6.06
C ILE A 312 5.73 -16.33 5.51
N ILE A 313 5.88 -15.12 4.97
CA ILE A 313 4.79 -14.30 4.43
C ILE A 313 4.02 -15.07 3.35
N CYS A 314 4.70 -15.78 2.45
CA CYS A 314 4.06 -16.56 1.38
C CYS A 314 3.19 -17.73 1.87
N THR A 315 3.31 -18.11 3.14
CA THR A 315 2.44 -19.15 3.74
C THR A 315 1.14 -18.57 4.33
N ILE A 316 1.02 -17.25 4.41
CA ILE A 316 -0.16 -16.57 4.98
C ILE A 316 -1.23 -16.42 3.90
N GLU A 317 -2.34 -17.13 4.05
CA GLU A 317 -3.46 -17.01 3.14
C GLU A 317 -4.07 -15.61 3.17
N ASN A 318 -4.44 -15.08 2.00
CA ASN A 318 -5.03 -13.75 1.81
C ASN A 318 -4.17 -12.62 2.40
N MET A 319 -2.85 -12.77 2.33
CA MET A 319 -1.93 -11.72 2.78
C MET A 319 -2.05 -10.49 1.89
N THR A 320 -2.39 -9.35 2.46
CA THR A 320 -2.57 -8.07 1.78
C THR A 320 -1.51 -7.08 2.26
N ALA A 321 -0.45 -6.92 1.47
CA ALA A 321 0.63 -5.99 1.74
C ALA A 321 0.33 -4.62 1.11
N ILE A 322 0.38 -3.56 1.93
CA ILE A 322 0.07 -2.19 1.52
C ILE A 322 1.26 -1.31 1.84
N ASN A 323 1.92 -0.81 0.81
CA ASN A 323 3.14 -0.03 0.93
C ASN A 323 3.09 1.23 0.06
N SER A 324 3.93 2.21 0.39
CA SER A 324 4.02 3.48 -0.33
C SER A 324 5.27 3.56 -1.20
N ALA A 325 5.23 4.43 -2.22
CA ALA A 325 6.38 4.74 -3.06
C ALA A 325 6.59 6.24 -3.21
N LEU A 326 7.79 6.62 -3.63
CA LEU A 326 8.15 8.00 -4.01
C LEU A 326 7.80 8.28 -5.46
N GLN A 327 8.09 7.32 -6.37
CA GLN A 327 7.73 7.35 -7.79
C GLN A 327 7.39 5.96 -8.28
N ILE A 328 6.56 5.87 -9.31
CA ILE A 328 6.30 4.66 -10.10
C ILE A 328 6.40 5.01 -11.59
N ASP A 329 7.06 4.14 -12.37
CA ASP A 329 7.12 4.32 -13.81
C ASP A 329 6.00 3.57 -14.55
N LEU A 330 5.80 3.94 -15.82
CA LEU A 330 4.75 3.37 -16.66
C LEU A 330 4.89 1.87 -16.92
N THR A 331 6.02 1.26 -16.59
CA THR A 331 6.23 -0.19 -16.65
C THR A 331 5.81 -0.91 -15.37
N GLY A 332 5.57 -0.14 -14.28
CA GLY A 332 5.10 -0.65 -13.00
C GLY A 332 6.18 -0.95 -11.97
N GLN A 333 7.43 -0.54 -12.20
CA GLN A 333 8.46 -0.57 -11.15
C GLN A 333 8.45 0.72 -10.35
N ALA A 334 8.80 0.64 -9.06
CA ALA A 334 8.72 1.78 -8.16
C ALA A 334 9.96 1.94 -7.29
N THR A 335 10.25 3.20 -6.93
CA THR A 335 11.24 3.54 -5.93
C THR A 335 10.57 4.02 -4.66
N ALA A 336 11.02 3.51 -3.52
CA ALA A 336 10.65 4.00 -2.19
C ALA A 336 11.85 4.55 -1.42
N GLU A 337 13.07 4.28 -1.88
CA GLU A 337 14.31 4.58 -1.17
C GLU A 337 15.03 5.85 -1.63
N SER A 338 14.86 6.24 -2.91
CA SER A 338 15.58 7.40 -3.45
C SER A 338 14.77 8.13 -4.52
N ILE A 339 15.10 9.43 -4.72
CA ILE A 339 14.63 10.25 -5.84
C ILE A 339 15.88 10.64 -6.64
N GLY A 340 16.03 10.08 -7.84
CA GLY A 340 17.28 10.17 -8.56
C GLY A 340 18.44 9.65 -7.69
N ARG A 341 19.44 10.50 -7.46
CA ARG A 341 20.64 10.14 -6.70
C ARG A 341 20.53 10.44 -5.19
N GLN A 342 19.44 11.04 -4.74
CA GLN A 342 19.26 11.39 -3.34
C GLN A 342 18.55 10.26 -2.59
N PHE A 343 19.19 9.73 -1.57
CA PHE A 343 18.58 8.77 -0.66
C PHE A 343 17.54 9.48 0.21
N TYR A 344 16.35 8.92 0.26
CA TYR A 344 15.23 9.43 1.04
C TYR A 344 14.91 8.54 2.24
N SER A 345 14.99 7.25 2.04
CA SER A 345 14.75 6.22 3.07
C SER A 345 15.67 5.01 2.82
N GLY A 346 15.15 3.82 2.82
CA GLY A 346 15.86 2.58 2.54
C GLY A 346 14.97 1.59 1.82
N ILE A 347 15.50 0.42 1.49
CA ILE A 347 14.73 -0.70 0.95
C ILE A 347 13.61 -1.06 1.94
N GLY A 348 13.94 -1.10 3.24
CA GLY A 348 12.99 -1.41 4.29
C GLY A 348 12.38 -2.81 4.17
N GLY A 349 11.23 -3.02 4.81
CA GLY A 349 10.48 -4.27 4.74
C GLY A 349 9.45 -4.32 3.61
N SER A 350 9.23 -3.20 2.88
CA SER A 350 8.19 -3.14 1.85
C SER A 350 8.40 -4.18 0.75
N ALA A 351 9.63 -4.34 0.27
CA ALA A 351 9.97 -5.31 -0.77
C ALA A 351 9.81 -6.76 -0.28
N ASP A 352 10.15 -7.04 0.98
CA ASP A 352 9.95 -8.36 1.61
C ASP A 352 8.45 -8.73 1.63
N PHE A 353 7.60 -7.82 2.12
CA PHE A 353 6.16 -8.05 2.19
C PHE A 353 5.51 -8.13 0.82
N MET A 354 5.86 -7.24 -0.10
CA MET A 354 5.33 -7.27 -1.46
C MET A 354 5.69 -8.60 -2.14
N ARG A 355 6.95 -9.03 -2.05
CA ARG A 355 7.39 -10.29 -2.65
C ARG A 355 6.72 -11.50 -2.00
N GLY A 356 6.64 -11.56 -0.67
CA GLY A 356 5.97 -12.64 0.05
C GLY A 356 4.49 -12.73 -0.28
N SER A 357 3.79 -11.59 -0.35
CA SER A 357 2.35 -11.53 -0.65
C SER A 357 2.01 -11.94 -2.08
N VAL A 358 2.87 -11.64 -3.06
CA VAL A 358 2.67 -12.14 -4.46
C VAL A 358 2.67 -13.67 -4.50
N LEU A 359 3.45 -14.32 -3.66
CA LEU A 359 3.57 -15.77 -3.60
C LEU A 359 2.50 -16.43 -2.71
N ALA A 360 1.82 -15.66 -1.86
CA ALA A 360 0.84 -16.15 -0.91
C ALA A 360 -0.48 -16.55 -1.62
N PRO A 361 -1.15 -17.65 -1.20
CA PRO A 361 -2.47 -18.01 -1.72
C PRO A 361 -3.48 -16.90 -1.44
N GLY A 362 -4.11 -16.36 -2.50
CA GLY A 362 -5.05 -15.24 -2.39
C GLY A 362 -4.39 -13.91 -2.03
N GLY A 363 -3.04 -13.85 -2.04
CA GLY A 363 -2.28 -12.67 -1.65
C GLY A 363 -2.44 -11.49 -2.61
N LYS A 364 -2.36 -10.28 -2.06
CA LYS A 364 -2.52 -9.01 -2.78
C LYS A 364 -1.38 -8.07 -2.41
N THR A 365 -0.91 -7.32 -3.40
CA THR A 365 0.05 -6.24 -3.19
C THR A 365 -0.53 -4.94 -3.68
N ILE A 366 -0.56 -3.95 -2.81
CA ILE A 366 -1.14 -2.63 -3.06
C ILE A 366 -0.05 -1.59 -2.85
N LEU A 367 0.28 -0.88 -3.92
CA LEU A 367 1.17 0.26 -3.87
C LEU A 367 0.34 1.53 -3.84
N VAL A 368 0.43 2.29 -2.74
CA VAL A 368 -0.26 3.57 -2.61
C VAL A 368 0.70 4.73 -2.88
N ILE A 369 0.23 5.69 -3.66
CA ILE A 369 1.04 6.85 -4.02
C ILE A 369 0.14 8.05 -4.29
N GLN A 370 0.44 9.21 -3.70
CA GLN A 370 -0.17 10.45 -4.15
C GLN A 370 0.29 10.72 -5.58
N SER A 371 -0.62 11.10 -6.46
CA SER A 371 -0.29 11.28 -7.89
C SER A 371 0.74 12.38 -8.14
N THR A 372 0.88 13.34 -7.22
CA THR A 372 1.79 14.48 -7.34
C THR A 372 2.62 14.73 -6.08
N ALA A 373 3.67 15.51 -6.24
CA ALA A 373 4.51 16.07 -5.17
C ALA A 373 4.66 17.59 -5.37
N ARG A 374 5.28 18.27 -4.40
CA ARG A 374 5.57 19.71 -4.43
C ARG A 374 4.33 20.53 -4.76
N ASP A 375 3.29 20.41 -3.93
CA ASP A 375 2.01 21.12 -4.09
C ASP A 375 1.37 20.95 -5.48
N GLY A 376 1.55 19.78 -6.07
CA GLY A 376 0.96 19.41 -7.35
C GLY A 376 1.86 19.71 -8.56
N ASP A 377 3.08 20.20 -8.40
CA ASP A 377 3.93 20.63 -9.52
C ASP A 377 4.65 19.49 -10.22
N VAL A 378 4.81 18.34 -9.57
CA VAL A 378 5.57 17.20 -10.09
C VAL A 378 4.72 15.95 -10.05
N SER A 379 4.63 15.20 -11.16
CA SER A 379 4.01 13.89 -11.20
C SER A 379 4.88 12.86 -10.51
N ARG A 380 4.27 11.97 -9.70
CA ARG A 380 4.94 10.79 -9.14
C ARG A 380 4.75 9.54 -10.03
N ILE A 381 3.87 9.60 -11.02
CA ILE A 381 3.79 8.63 -12.09
C ILE A 381 4.61 9.19 -13.24
N VAL A 382 5.66 8.48 -13.65
CA VAL A 382 6.66 8.96 -14.61
C VAL A 382 6.88 7.92 -15.73
N PRO A 383 7.36 8.31 -16.92
CA PRO A 383 7.63 7.34 -18.00
C PRO A 383 8.65 6.28 -17.61
N PHE A 384 9.76 6.70 -17.02
CA PHE A 384 10.77 5.87 -16.35
C PHE A 384 11.23 6.57 -15.07
N LEU A 385 11.66 5.78 -14.08
CA LEU A 385 12.21 6.34 -12.84
C LEU A 385 13.37 7.30 -13.12
N ASP A 386 13.53 8.30 -12.26
CA ASP A 386 14.63 9.26 -12.38
C ASP A 386 15.98 8.56 -12.42
N SER A 387 16.90 9.07 -13.24
CA SER A 387 18.23 8.49 -13.40
C SER A 387 18.98 8.41 -12.07
N GLY A 388 19.39 7.20 -11.69
CA GLY A 388 20.07 6.91 -10.43
C GLY A 388 19.14 6.51 -9.28
N ALA A 389 17.82 6.50 -9.48
CA ALA A 389 16.88 5.99 -8.49
C ALA A 389 17.00 4.47 -8.33
N GLY A 390 16.95 3.99 -7.09
CA GLY A 390 16.86 2.56 -6.78
C GLY A 390 15.50 1.99 -7.18
N VAL A 391 15.46 0.77 -7.70
CA VAL A 391 14.22 0.03 -7.93
C VAL A 391 13.90 -0.78 -6.69
N THR A 392 13.22 -0.16 -5.73
CA THR A 392 12.84 -0.82 -4.48
C THR A 392 11.83 -1.93 -4.72
N LEU A 393 10.85 -1.68 -5.60
CA LEU A 393 9.82 -2.64 -5.99
C LEU A 393 9.91 -2.93 -7.48
N ASN A 394 10.17 -4.19 -7.82
CA ASN A 394 10.22 -4.56 -9.23
C ASN A 394 8.79 -4.69 -9.81
N ARG A 395 8.68 -4.56 -11.13
CA ARG A 395 7.39 -4.55 -11.85
C ARG A 395 6.58 -5.85 -11.75
N GLY A 396 7.17 -6.93 -11.27
CA GLY A 396 6.51 -8.23 -11.09
C GLY A 396 5.80 -8.35 -9.73
N ASP A 397 6.17 -7.51 -8.75
CA ASP A 397 5.68 -7.63 -7.38
C ASP A 397 4.54 -6.65 -7.04
N VAL A 398 4.05 -5.89 -8.01
CA VAL A 398 2.96 -4.92 -7.82
C VAL A 398 1.69 -5.41 -8.53
N HIS A 399 0.61 -5.65 -7.76
CA HIS A 399 -0.70 -6.01 -8.29
C HIS A 399 -1.56 -4.76 -8.53
N TYR A 400 -1.72 -3.94 -7.50
CA TYR A 400 -2.55 -2.74 -7.53
C TYR A 400 -1.70 -1.50 -7.28
N VAL A 401 -1.98 -0.44 -8.01
CA VAL A 401 -1.49 0.91 -7.73
C VAL A 401 -2.70 1.79 -7.46
N VAL A 402 -2.66 2.54 -6.37
CA VAL A 402 -3.78 3.38 -5.93
C VAL A 402 -3.31 4.81 -5.75
N THR A 403 -4.00 5.73 -6.40
CA THR A 403 -3.87 7.17 -6.18
C THR A 403 -5.21 7.76 -5.74
N GLU A 404 -5.27 9.06 -5.50
CA GLU A 404 -6.52 9.79 -5.27
C GLU A 404 -7.45 9.80 -6.49
N TYR A 405 -6.98 9.39 -7.67
CA TYR A 405 -7.75 9.32 -8.93
C TYR A 405 -8.22 7.91 -9.28
N GLY A 406 -7.97 6.92 -8.46
CA GLY A 406 -8.50 5.56 -8.65
C GLY A 406 -7.51 4.43 -8.44
N ILE A 407 -7.90 3.26 -8.92
CA ILE A 407 -7.20 1.99 -8.80
C ILE A 407 -6.74 1.53 -10.18
N ALA A 408 -5.46 1.22 -10.33
CA ALA A 408 -4.91 0.52 -11.49
C ALA A 408 -4.49 -0.90 -11.08
N TYR A 409 -5.13 -1.91 -11.63
CA TYR A 409 -4.67 -3.30 -11.51
C TYR A 409 -3.70 -3.59 -12.67
N ILE A 410 -2.43 -3.90 -12.36
CA ILE A 410 -1.37 -4.04 -13.36
C ILE A 410 -0.77 -5.45 -13.44
N HIS A 411 -1.13 -6.34 -12.52
CA HIS A 411 -0.61 -7.71 -12.53
C HIS A 411 -1.11 -8.50 -13.75
N GLY A 412 -0.22 -9.22 -14.43
CA GLY A 412 -0.54 -9.98 -15.62
C GLY A 412 -0.76 -9.15 -16.89
N LYS A 413 -0.70 -7.81 -16.81
CA LYS A 413 -0.82 -6.90 -17.96
C LYS A 413 0.53 -6.70 -18.67
N ASN A 414 0.49 -6.54 -19.99
CA ASN A 414 1.66 -6.14 -20.78
C ASN A 414 2.03 -4.67 -20.52
N ILE A 415 3.20 -4.24 -21.02
CA ILE A 415 3.73 -2.89 -20.74
C ILE A 415 2.77 -1.78 -21.19
N ARG A 416 2.16 -1.91 -22.37
CA ARG A 416 1.21 -0.92 -22.89
C ARG A 416 -0.04 -0.81 -21.98
N GLU A 417 -0.60 -1.93 -21.60
CA GLU A 417 -1.77 -1.98 -20.70
C GLU A 417 -1.44 -1.40 -19.33
N ARG A 418 -0.24 -1.67 -18.80
CA ARG A 418 0.25 -1.06 -17.56
C ARG A 418 0.35 0.44 -17.69
N ALA A 419 0.98 0.93 -18.77
CA ALA A 419 1.15 2.36 -19.02
C ALA A 419 -0.21 3.07 -19.07
N MET A 420 -1.18 2.53 -19.81
CA MET A 420 -2.51 3.12 -19.92
C MET A 420 -3.24 3.11 -18.57
N SER A 421 -3.18 2.02 -17.80
CA SER A 421 -3.77 1.93 -16.46
C SER A 421 -3.18 2.98 -15.51
N LEU A 422 -1.85 3.14 -15.51
CA LEU A 422 -1.15 4.09 -14.65
C LEU A 422 -1.43 5.55 -15.06
N ILE A 423 -1.48 5.84 -16.36
CA ILE A 423 -1.86 7.15 -16.88
C ILE A 423 -3.31 7.49 -16.46
N GLY A 424 -4.21 6.50 -16.47
CA GLY A 424 -5.60 6.66 -16.04
C GLY A 424 -5.76 7.16 -14.61
N ILE A 425 -4.85 6.79 -13.71
CA ILE A 425 -4.85 7.20 -12.30
C ILE A 425 -3.85 8.31 -11.98
N ALA A 426 -3.12 8.82 -12.97
CA ALA A 426 -2.26 9.99 -12.81
C ALA A 426 -3.09 11.26 -12.61
N HIS A 427 -2.50 12.31 -12.04
CA HIS A 427 -3.15 13.62 -11.94
C HIS A 427 -3.55 14.13 -13.34
N PRO A 428 -4.79 14.59 -13.55
CA PRO A 428 -5.32 14.97 -14.88
C PRO A 428 -4.40 15.89 -15.69
N LYS A 429 -3.77 16.87 -15.04
CA LYS A 429 -2.89 17.83 -15.73
C LYS A 429 -1.65 17.19 -16.39
N PHE A 430 -1.21 16.00 -15.94
CA PHE A 430 -0.05 15.32 -16.49
C PHE A 430 -0.38 14.22 -17.50
N ARG A 431 -1.65 13.79 -17.60
CA ARG A 431 -2.03 12.65 -18.43
C ARG A 431 -1.65 12.83 -19.90
N LEU A 432 -1.93 14.01 -20.48
CA LEU A 432 -1.58 14.30 -21.87
C LEU A 432 -0.06 14.26 -22.09
N GLN A 433 0.71 14.86 -21.21
CA GLN A 433 2.17 14.80 -21.25
C GLN A 433 2.67 13.35 -21.18
N LEU A 434 2.16 12.56 -20.23
CA LEU A 434 2.53 11.15 -20.09
C LEU A 434 2.19 10.30 -21.31
N ILE A 435 1.06 10.56 -21.98
CA ILE A 435 0.69 9.93 -23.26
C ILE A 435 1.72 10.24 -24.33
N GLU A 436 2.07 11.51 -24.52
CA GLU A 436 3.02 11.91 -25.56
C GLU A 436 4.43 11.37 -25.30
N GLU A 437 4.91 11.41 -24.05
CA GLU A 437 6.18 10.81 -23.65
C GLU A 437 6.16 9.28 -23.82
N ALA A 438 5.07 8.60 -23.45
CA ALA A 438 4.93 7.16 -23.63
C ALA A 438 4.93 6.74 -25.11
N LYS A 439 4.34 7.55 -26.02
CA LYS A 439 4.41 7.34 -27.47
C LYS A 439 5.85 7.47 -27.98
N GLN A 440 6.56 8.54 -27.58
CA GLN A 440 7.95 8.78 -27.96
C GLN A 440 8.88 7.64 -27.51
N LEU A 441 8.60 7.06 -26.35
CA LEU A 441 9.35 5.95 -25.75
C LEU A 441 8.87 4.58 -26.21
N ASN A 442 7.89 4.51 -27.12
CA ASN A 442 7.26 3.29 -27.63
C ASN A 442 6.67 2.36 -26.53
N LEU A 443 6.24 2.93 -25.43
CA LEU A 443 5.53 2.22 -24.35
C LEU A 443 4.06 1.96 -24.68
N ILE A 444 3.47 2.83 -25.53
CA ILE A 444 2.10 2.71 -26.04
C ILE A 444 2.09 2.86 -27.58
N TYR A 445 0.95 2.60 -28.21
CA TYR A 445 0.82 2.81 -29.65
C TYR A 445 0.97 4.28 -30.03
N ARG A 446 1.55 4.57 -31.20
CA ARG A 446 1.74 5.92 -31.69
C ARG A 446 0.43 6.64 -32.01
N ASP A 447 -0.58 5.90 -32.42
CA ASP A 447 -1.93 6.34 -32.73
C ASP A 447 -2.87 6.29 -31.51
N GLN A 448 -2.36 6.01 -30.30
CA GLN A 448 -3.18 6.04 -29.08
C GLN A 448 -3.89 7.37 -28.92
N ALA A 449 -5.22 7.34 -29.00
CA ALA A 449 -6.04 8.52 -28.79
C ALA A 449 -6.14 8.86 -27.29
N PHE A 450 -6.30 10.14 -26.99
CA PHE A 450 -6.57 10.63 -25.64
C PHE A 450 -7.36 11.94 -25.74
N ILE A 451 -8.51 11.99 -25.06
CA ILE A 451 -9.31 13.21 -24.94
C ILE A 451 -9.11 13.73 -23.52
N PRO A 452 -8.49 14.91 -23.33
CA PRO A 452 -8.46 15.55 -22.03
C PRO A 452 -9.89 15.99 -21.67
N GLY A 453 -10.55 15.24 -20.79
CA GLY A 453 -11.85 15.64 -20.23
C GLY A 453 -11.73 16.96 -19.47
N LYS A 454 -12.85 17.71 -19.37
CA LYS A 454 -12.88 19.01 -18.70
C LYS A 454 -12.42 18.93 -17.24
N GLU A 455 -12.59 17.77 -16.60
CA GLU A 455 -12.16 17.46 -15.24
C GLU A 455 -11.43 16.10 -15.15
N GLY A 456 -11.37 15.34 -16.25
CA GLY A 456 -10.62 14.07 -16.35
C GLY A 456 -11.01 13.00 -15.33
N GLU A 457 -12.09 13.21 -14.59
CA GLU A 457 -12.54 12.34 -13.54
C GLU A 457 -13.37 11.19 -14.12
N TYR A 458 -13.05 10.00 -13.69
CA TYR A 458 -13.88 8.84 -13.91
C TYR A 458 -15.17 8.99 -13.10
N PRO A 459 -16.37 8.96 -13.73
CA PRO A 459 -17.62 9.25 -13.04
C PRO A 459 -18.07 8.05 -12.17
N GLU A 460 -17.34 7.80 -11.09
CA GLU A 460 -17.56 6.68 -10.16
C GLU A 460 -18.99 6.67 -9.57
N TYR A 461 -19.60 7.83 -9.43
CA TYR A 461 -20.97 7.98 -8.89
C TYR A 461 -22.05 7.26 -9.70
N ILE A 462 -21.72 6.83 -10.92
CA ILE A 462 -22.63 6.03 -11.77
C ILE A 462 -22.29 4.53 -11.75
N GLU A 463 -21.35 4.07 -10.91
CA GLU A 463 -21.17 2.64 -10.68
C GLU A 463 -22.34 2.09 -9.85
N THR A 464 -22.87 0.93 -10.26
CA THR A 464 -23.97 0.27 -9.54
C THR A 464 -23.97 -1.24 -9.76
N VAL A 465 -24.25 -2.00 -8.71
CA VAL A 465 -24.48 -3.45 -8.82
C VAL A 465 -25.97 -3.68 -9.00
N ARG A 466 -26.34 -4.46 -10.00
CA ARG A 466 -27.72 -4.84 -10.29
C ARG A 466 -27.88 -6.33 -10.42
N THR A 467 -29.03 -6.82 -10.01
CA THR A 467 -29.42 -8.22 -10.21
C THR A 467 -30.52 -8.27 -11.26
N THR A 468 -30.27 -8.98 -12.37
CA THR A 468 -31.27 -9.15 -13.41
C THR A 468 -32.45 -10.00 -12.91
N ARG A 469 -33.60 -9.93 -13.58
CA ARG A 469 -34.77 -10.76 -13.22
C ARG A 469 -34.51 -12.27 -13.26
N LYS A 470 -33.42 -12.69 -13.92
CA LYS A 470 -32.97 -14.10 -13.98
C LYS A 470 -31.88 -14.43 -12.96
N GLY A 471 -31.64 -13.55 -11.99
CA GLY A 471 -30.72 -13.78 -10.88
C GLY A 471 -29.23 -13.51 -11.21
N GLN A 472 -28.89 -12.99 -12.40
CA GLN A 472 -27.53 -12.63 -12.73
C GLN A 472 -27.15 -11.33 -12.03
N VAL A 473 -26.11 -11.37 -11.18
CA VAL A 473 -25.50 -10.19 -10.56
C VAL A 473 -24.49 -9.59 -11.53
N VAL A 474 -24.60 -8.30 -11.79
CA VAL A 474 -23.79 -7.56 -12.78
C VAL A 474 -23.39 -6.21 -12.20
N LEU A 475 -22.12 -5.85 -12.30
CA LEU A 475 -21.65 -4.50 -12.03
C LEU A 475 -21.79 -3.66 -13.30
N PHE A 476 -22.51 -2.55 -13.21
CA PHE A 476 -22.55 -1.52 -14.24
C PHE A 476 -21.60 -0.40 -13.86
N ARG A 477 -20.69 -0.08 -14.74
CA ARG A 477 -19.72 0.99 -14.54
C ARG A 477 -19.40 1.73 -15.83
N PRO A 478 -18.94 2.98 -15.75
CA PRO A 478 -18.36 3.69 -16.90
C PRO A 478 -17.16 2.91 -17.47
N VAL A 479 -16.91 3.11 -18.75
CA VAL A 479 -15.70 2.59 -19.38
C VAL A 479 -14.48 3.39 -18.92
N LYS A 480 -13.35 2.71 -18.76
CA LYS A 480 -12.03 3.30 -18.48
C LYS A 480 -11.16 3.24 -19.73
N ILE A 481 -10.19 4.14 -19.83
CA ILE A 481 -9.28 4.17 -21.00
C ILE A 481 -8.46 2.88 -21.15
N ASP A 482 -8.23 2.15 -20.07
CA ASP A 482 -7.53 0.87 -20.05
C ASP A 482 -8.43 -0.36 -20.26
N ASP A 483 -9.73 -0.17 -20.50
CA ASP A 483 -10.68 -1.26 -20.78
C ASP A 483 -10.61 -1.77 -22.24
N GLU A 484 -9.77 -1.22 -23.11
CA GLU A 484 -9.69 -1.67 -24.50
C GLU A 484 -9.51 -3.18 -24.66
N PRO A 485 -8.66 -3.89 -23.86
CA PRO A 485 -8.57 -5.34 -23.92
C PRO A 485 -9.90 -6.04 -23.59
N LEU A 486 -10.66 -5.54 -22.63
CA LEU A 486 -11.95 -6.10 -22.24
C LEU A 486 -13.01 -5.87 -23.33
N ILE A 487 -12.98 -4.70 -23.97
CA ILE A 487 -13.84 -4.38 -25.14
C ILE A 487 -13.49 -5.29 -26.33
N LYS A 488 -12.19 -5.52 -26.56
CA LYS A 488 -11.73 -6.47 -27.57
C LYS A 488 -12.34 -7.85 -27.31
N ASP A 489 -12.20 -8.38 -26.09
CA ASP A 489 -12.70 -9.70 -25.72
C ASP A 489 -14.22 -9.79 -25.87
N LEU A 490 -14.97 -8.72 -25.52
CA LEU A 490 -16.41 -8.64 -25.74
C LEU A 490 -16.74 -8.86 -27.24
N PHE A 491 -16.13 -8.08 -28.13
CA PHE A 491 -16.49 -8.10 -29.55
C PHE A 491 -16.01 -9.39 -30.25
N TYR A 492 -14.86 -9.93 -29.89
CA TYR A 492 -14.35 -11.17 -30.50
C TYR A 492 -15.06 -12.44 -30.03
N ASP A 493 -15.77 -12.39 -28.89
CA ASP A 493 -16.64 -13.45 -28.42
C ASP A 493 -18.10 -13.35 -28.97
N MET A 494 -18.40 -12.31 -29.73
CA MET A 494 -19.71 -12.15 -30.38
C MET A 494 -19.72 -12.84 -31.74
N SER A 495 -20.85 -13.45 -32.11
CA SER A 495 -21.09 -13.98 -33.44
C SER A 495 -21.11 -12.88 -34.52
N ASP A 496 -20.79 -13.26 -35.76
CA ASP A 496 -20.89 -12.35 -36.91
C ASP A 496 -22.25 -11.66 -36.99
N LYS A 497 -23.31 -12.39 -36.63
CA LYS A 497 -24.68 -11.86 -36.60
C LYS A 497 -24.87 -10.80 -35.51
N SER A 498 -24.29 -11.00 -34.33
CA SER A 498 -24.35 -10.02 -33.24
C SER A 498 -23.51 -8.78 -33.55
N LEU A 499 -22.34 -8.95 -34.18
CA LEU A 499 -21.52 -7.83 -34.67
C LEU A 499 -22.25 -7.05 -35.79
N GLN A 500 -22.87 -7.73 -36.76
CA GLN A 500 -23.65 -7.06 -37.80
C GLN A 500 -24.80 -6.24 -37.20
N ARG A 501 -25.50 -6.76 -36.20
CA ARG A 501 -26.59 -6.04 -35.52
C ARG A 501 -26.09 -4.82 -34.75
N ARG A 502 -24.86 -4.88 -34.20
CA ARG A 502 -24.28 -3.77 -33.43
C ARG A 502 -23.77 -2.66 -34.35
N PHE A 503 -23.15 -3.01 -35.48
CA PHE A 503 -22.46 -2.06 -36.37
C PHE A 503 -23.25 -1.73 -37.65
N MET A 504 -24.43 -2.29 -37.82
CA MET A 504 -25.30 -2.11 -39.01
C MET A 504 -24.61 -2.53 -40.32
N SER A 505 -23.45 -3.18 -40.26
CA SER A 505 -22.65 -3.61 -41.38
C SER A 505 -22.02 -4.96 -41.09
N PHE A 506 -21.79 -5.76 -42.16
CA PHE A 506 -21.11 -7.03 -42.03
C PHE A 506 -19.63 -6.79 -41.65
N ARG A 507 -19.22 -7.26 -40.47
CA ARG A 507 -17.87 -7.15 -39.95
C ARG A 507 -17.43 -8.45 -39.32
N LYS A 508 -16.14 -8.78 -39.51
CA LYS A 508 -15.48 -9.93 -38.86
C LYS A 508 -14.52 -9.51 -37.76
N ASP A 509 -14.17 -8.23 -37.71
CA ASP A 509 -13.22 -7.67 -36.75
C ASP A 509 -13.62 -6.27 -36.30
N VAL A 510 -13.07 -5.87 -35.16
CA VAL A 510 -13.14 -4.51 -34.64
C VAL A 510 -11.70 -4.06 -34.35
N PRO A 511 -11.07 -3.39 -35.32
CA PRO A 511 -9.65 -3.00 -35.22
C PRO A 511 -9.38 -2.05 -34.06
N HIS A 512 -8.10 -1.86 -33.75
CA HIS A 512 -7.65 -1.04 -32.63
C HIS A 512 -8.23 0.39 -32.66
N GLU A 513 -8.15 1.05 -33.80
CA GLU A 513 -8.64 2.43 -33.98
C GLU A 513 -10.12 2.56 -33.60
N MET A 514 -10.93 1.60 -34.01
CA MET A 514 -12.36 1.59 -33.67
C MET A 514 -12.60 1.28 -32.19
N ARG A 515 -11.79 0.39 -31.58
CA ARG A 515 -11.91 0.12 -30.13
C ARG A 515 -11.55 1.33 -29.30
N GLN A 516 -10.65 2.21 -29.78
CA GLN A 516 -10.33 3.47 -29.13
C GLN A 516 -11.57 4.38 -29.01
N GLU A 517 -12.47 4.38 -29.98
CA GLU A 517 -13.71 5.16 -29.95
C GLU A 517 -14.63 4.77 -28.78
N PHE A 518 -14.49 3.58 -28.23
CA PHE A 518 -15.30 3.11 -27.09
C PHE A 518 -14.66 3.35 -25.73
N VAL A 519 -13.37 3.63 -25.65
CA VAL A 519 -12.65 3.80 -24.38
C VAL A 519 -12.14 5.23 -24.17
N VAL A 520 -11.99 6.01 -25.23
CA VAL A 520 -11.58 7.41 -25.19
C VAL A 520 -12.83 8.29 -25.20
N ILE A 521 -13.49 8.43 -24.06
CA ILE A 521 -14.82 9.02 -23.93
C ILE A 521 -14.76 10.42 -23.33
N ASP A 522 -15.43 11.36 -24.00
CA ASP A 522 -15.80 12.66 -23.43
C ASP A 522 -17.17 12.54 -22.77
N TYR A 523 -17.20 12.29 -21.46
CA TYR A 523 -18.44 12.11 -20.70
C TYR A 523 -19.36 13.33 -20.70
N THR A 524 -18.93 14.49 -21.18
CA THR A 524 -19.80 15.65 -21.39
C THR A 524 -20.70 15.49 -22.62
N LYS A 525 -20.26 14.68 -23.62
CA LYS A 525 -20.95 14.46 -24.89
C LYS A 525 -21.51 13.07 -25.06
N GLU A 526 -20.86 12.08 -24.47
CA GLU A 526 -21.29 10.70 -24.60
C GLU A 526 -21.09 9.93 -23.29
N MET A 527 -21.75 8.79 -23.20
CA MET A 527 -21.66 7.87 -22.06
C MET A 527 -21.51 6.44 -22.57
N VAL A 528 -20.51 5.73 -22.05
CA VAL A 528 -20.36 4.29 -22.30
C VAL A 528 -20.39 3.56 -20.97
N ILE A 529 -21.36 2.68 -20.79
CA ILE A 529 -21.54 1.82 -19.60
C ILE A 529 -21.20 0.39 -19.95
N LEU A 530 -20.30 -0.20 -19.20
CA LEU A 530 -19.98 -1.62 -19.26
C LEU A 530 -20.81 -2.39 -18.23
N ALA A 531 -21.30 -3.57 -18.64
CA ALA A 531 -21.85 -4.57 -17.76
C ALA A 531 -20.79 -5.66 -17.54
N THR A 532 -20.30 -5.80 -16.31
CA THR A 532 -19.21 -6.72 -15.98
C THR A 532 -19.62 -7.77 -14.95
N VAL A 533 -19.01 -8.94 -15.04
CA VAL A 533 -19.13 -10.04 -14.07
C VAL A 533 -17.75 -10.53 -13.67
N GLN A 534 -17.65 -11.24 -12.56
CA GLN A 534 -16.43 -11.92 -12.14
C GLN A 534 -16.46 -13.38 -12.62
N GLU A 535 -15.51 -13.76 -13.48
CA GLU A 535 -15.30 -15.14 -13.92
C GLU A 535 -13.89 -15.58 -13.52
N HIS A 536 -13.75 -16.61 -12.71
CA HIS A 536 -12.46 -17.14 -12.25
C HIS A 536 -11.52 -16.08 -11.70
N GLY A 537 -12.06 -15.09 -10.96
CA GLY A 537 -11.30 -14.00 -10.38
C GLY A 537 -10.88 -12.90 -11.36
N LYS A 538 -11.40 -12.91 -12.58
CA LYS A 538 -11.19 -11.86 -13.59
C LYS A 538 -12.47 -11.10 -13.87
N GLU A 539 -12.36 -9.80 -14.05
CA GLU A 539 -13.46 -8.99 -14.57
C GLU A 539 -13.66 -9.29 -16.07
N VAL A 540 -14.89 -9.60 -16.45
CA VAL A 540 -15.27 -9.90 -17.83
C VAL A 540 -16.42 -8.99 -18.24
N VAL A 541 -16.26 -8.28 -19.36
CA VAL A 541 -17.34 -7.48 -19.95
C VAL A 541 -18.32 -8.40 -20.69
N VAL A 542 -19.56 -8.41 -20.23
CA VAL A 542 -20.65 -9.22 -20.80
C VAL A 542 -21.67 -8.39 -21.55
N GLY A 543 -21.60 -7.04 -21.43
CA GLY A 543 -22.44 -6.14 -22.19
C GLY A 543 -21.92 -4.72 -22.16
N MET A 544 -22.38 -3.90 -23.09
CA MET A 544 -22.02 -2.50 -23.24
C MET A 544 -23.22 -1.71 -23.75
N ALA A 545 -23.43 -0.52 -23.18
CA ALA A 545 -24.38 0.47 -23.65
C ALA A 545 -23.63 1.78 -23.97
N GLN A 546 -23.91 2.39 -25.11
CA GLN A 546 -23.37 3.68 -25.52
C GLN A 546 -24.53 4.66 -25.75
N ALA A 547 -24.37 5.89 -25.31
CA ALA A 547 -25.30 6.99 -25.58
C ALA A 547 -24.50 8.24 -26.00
N ILE A 548 -24.78 8.75 -27.20
CA ILE A 548 -24.18 9.97 -27.75
C ILE A 548 -25.24 11.07 -27.68
N LYS A 549 -24.96 12.13 -26.93
CA LYS A 549 -25.92 13.20 -26.65
C LYS A 549 -26.05 14.16 -27.82
N ASP A 550 -27.26 14.46 -28.22
CA ASP A 550 -27.60 15.60 -29.10
C ASP A 550 -28.22 16.72 -28.26
N VAL A 551 -27.44 17.76 -28.02
CA VAL A 551 -27.88 18.94 -27.24
C VAL A 551 -28.97 19.73 -27.91
N ASN A 552 -29.12 19.65 -29.24
CA ASN A 552 -30.12 20.41 -29.98
C ASN A 552 -31.51 19.80 -29.87
N THR A 553 -31.57 18.48 -29.82
CA THR A 553 -32.84 17.72 -29.73
C THR A 553 -33.16 17.25 -28.32
N HIS A 554 -32.26 17.47 -27.36
CA HIS A 554 -32.34 16.91 -26.00
C HIS A 554 -32.56 15.40 -25.98
N THR A 555 -31.96 14.67 -26.93
CA THR A 555 -32.01 13.22 -27.03
C THR A 555 -30.60 12.60 -27.03
N ALA A 556 -30.48 11.28 -26.93
CA ALA A 556 -29.22 10.61 -27.19
C ALA A 556 -29.43 9.47 -28.18
N GLU A 557 -28.49 9.32 -29.12
CA GLU A 557 -28.39 8.12 -29.94
C GLU A 557 -27.82 6.99 -29.09
N VAL A 558 -28.50 5.84 -29.09
CA VAL A 558 -28.12 4.72 -28.25
C VAL A 558 -27.81 3.46 -29.04
N ALA A 559 -26.79 2.72 -28.57
CA ALA A 559 -26.40 1.43 -29.12
C ALA A 559 -25.99 0.47 -28.00
N PHE A 560 -26.30 -0.82 -28.21
CA PHE A 560 -26.07 -1.87 -27.21
C PHE A 560 -25.35 -3.07 -27.81
N ALA A 561 -24.55 -3.72 -26.99
CA ALA A 561 -23.96 -5.03 -27.28
C ALA A 561 -24.08 -5.91 -26.04
N VAL A 562 -24.39 -7.19 -26.23
CA VAL A 562 -24.38 -8.20 -25.16
C VAL A 562 -23.72 -9.46 -25.72
N ARG A 563 -22.72 -9.99 -25.01
CA ARG A 563 -22.01 -11.22 -25.33
C ARG A 563 -23.00 -12.35 -25.56
N ASP A 564 -22.82 -13.16 -26.62
CA ASP A 564 -23.82 -14.16 -27.02
C ASP A 564 -24.15 -15.15 -25.89
N SER A 565 -23.15 -15.61 -25.13
CA SER A 565 -23.33 -16.50 -23.97
C SER A 565 -24.09 -15.87 -22.81
N TYR A 566 -24.30 -14.56 -22.83
CA TYR A 566 -25.00 -13.78 -21.82
C TYR A 566 -26.30 -13.14 -22.31
N GLN A 567 -26.69 -13.38 -23.56
CA GLN A 567 -27.99 -12.99 -24.07
C GLN A 567 -29.10 -13.76 -23.34
N ASP A 568 -30.32 -13.24 -23.37
CA ASP A 568 -31.51 -13.78 -22.69
C ASP A 568 -31.39 -13.90 -21.16
N LYS A 569 -30.31 -13.41 -20.54
CA LYS A 569 -30.17 -13.33 -19.07
C LYS A 569 -30.68 -12.03 -18.45
N GLY A 570 -31.28 -11.13 -19.25
CA GLY A 570 -31.88 -9.88 -18.80
C GLY A 570 -30.90 -8.68 -18.77
N ILE A 571 -29.62 -8.87 -19.14
CA ILE A 571 -28.59 -7.81 -19.09
C ILE A 571 -28.95 -6.62 -19.99
N GLY A 572 -29.42 -6.85 -21.22
CA GLY A 572 -29.85 -5.78 -22.13
C GLY A 572 -30.99 -4.93 -21.55
N THR A 573 -31.96 -5.57 -20.85
CA THR A 573 -33.06 -4.85 -20.18
C THR A 573 -32.55 -3.96 -19.06
N GLU A 574 -31.63 -4.46 -18.24
CA GLU A 574 -31.05 -3.67 -17.14
C GLU A 574 -30.15 -2.54 -17.66
N LEU A 575 -29.37 -2.79 -18.74
CA LEU A 575 -28.53 -1.73 -19.38
C LEU A 575 -29.38 -0.57 -19.88
N ILE A 576 -30.45 -0.85 -20.64
CA ILE A 576 -31.31 0.21 -21.17
C ILE A 576 -32.06 0.93 -20.04
N SER A 577 -32.55 0.18 -19.04
CA SER A 577 -33.23 0.75 -17.87
C SER A 577 -32.30 1.70 -17.12
N TYR A 578 -31.05 1.29 -16.91
CA TYR A 578 -30.06 2.12 -16.19
C TYR A 578 -29.65 3.34 -17.00
N LEU A 579 -29.40 3.15 -18.31
CA LEU A 579 -29.08 4.27 -19.20
C LEU A 579 -30.23 5.29 -19.26
N THR A 580 -31.49 4.84 -19.23
CA THR A 580 -32.66 5.74 -19.18
C THR A 580 -32.66 6.60 -17.91
N ILE A 581 -32.37 5.98 -16.73
CA ILE A 581 -32.28 6.73 -15.46
C ILE A 581 -31.20 7.80 -15.53
N LEU A 582 -30.02 7.48 -16.09
CA LEU A 582 -28.92 8.42 -16.25
C LEU A 582 -29.28 9.55 -17.22
N ALA A 583 -29.87 9.22 -18.37
CA ALA A 583 -30.30 10.17 -19.37
C ALA A 583 -31.33 11.17 -18.82
N GLN A 584 -32.33 10.67 -18.06
CA GLN A 584 -33.33 11.53 -17.41
C GLN A 584 -32.71 12.46 -16.36
N LYS A 585 -31.74 11.98 -15.58
CA LYS A 585 -31.00 12.82 -14.61
C LYS A 585 -30.22 13.96 -15.30
N GLU A 586 -29.78 13.75 -16.51
CA GLU A 586 -29.09 14.76 -17.32
C GLU A 586 -30.05 15.65 -18.15
N GLY A 587 -31.37 15.47 -18.00
CA GLY A 587 -32.39 16.30 -18.65
C GLY A 587 -32.71 15.93 -20.09
N LEU A 588 -32.27 14.74 -20.55
CA LEU A 588 -32.63 14.22 -21.87
C LEU A 588 -34.10 13.78 -21.88
N GLN A 589 -34.78 13.93 -23.01
CA GLN A 589 -36.20 13.65 -23.18
C GLN A 589 -36.48 12.32 -23.88
N GLY A 590 -35.45 11.71 -24.47
CA GLY A 590 -35.64 10.46 -25.20
C GLY A 590 -34.35 9.91 -25.81
N PHE A 591 -34.50 8.79 -26.50
CA PHE A 591 -33.46 8.15 -27.27
C PHE A 591 -33.76 8.13 -28.77
N THR A 592 -32.71 8.10 -29.57
CA THR A 592 -32.76 7.70 -30.98
C THR A 592 -31.92 6.43 -31.17
N ALA A 593 -32.30 5.59 -32.13
CA ALA A 593 -31.53 4.39 -32.47
C ALA A 593 -31.83 3.93 -33.90
N ASP A 594 -30.79 3.45 -34.57
CA ASP A 594 -30.92 2.72 -35.83
C ASP A 594 -30.89 1.22 -35.56
N VAL A 595 -31.88 0.49 -36.03
CA VAL A 595 -32.03 -0.95 -35.78
C VAL A 595 -32.39 -1.70 -37.05
N LEU A 596 -31.59 -2.70 -37.45
CA LEU A 596 -31.91 -3.55 -38.58
C LEU A 596 -33.30 -4.16 -38.44
N VAL A 597 -34.10 -4.17 -39.51
CA VAL A 597 -35.48 -4.69 -39.51
C VAL A 597 -35.56 -6.15 -39.01
N GLU A 598 -34.50 -6.95 -39.25
CA GLU A 598 -34.37 -8.31 -38.77
C GLU A 598 -33.98 -8.44 -37.29
N ASN A 599 -33.59 -7.36 -36.63
CA ASN A 599 -33.17 -7.38 -35.21
C ASN A 599 -34.40 -7.28 -34.28
N LYS A 600 -35.28 -8.24 -34.43
CA LYS A 600 -36.51 -8.34 -33.60
C LYS A 600 -36.25 -8.32 -32.09
N PRO A 601 -35.18 -8.95 -31.53
CA PRO A 601 -34.87 -8.87 -30.11
C PRO A 601 -34.70 -7.45 -29.59
N MET A 602 -33.96 -6.57 -30.32
CA MET A 602 -33.73 -5.20 -29.93
C MET A 602 -35.03 -4.37 -30.02
N LEU A 603 -35.80 -4.55 -31.09
CA LEU A 603 -37.12 -3.88 -31.24
C LEU A 603 -38.05 -4.23 -30.07
N HIS A 604 -38.14 -5.51 -29.75
CA HIS A 604 -38.94 -5.97 -28.60
C HIS A 604 -38.44 -5.40 -27.27
N LEU A 605 -37.13 -5.26 -27.12
CA LEU A 605 -36.54 -4.69 -25.91
C LEU A 605 -36.99 -3.22 -25.72
N PHE A 606 -36.92 -2.40 -26.77
CA PHE A 606 -37.37 -1.00 -26.73
C PHE A 606 -38.87 -0.89 -26.47
N GLU A 607 -39.71 -1.71 -27.12
CA GLU A 607 -41.16 -1.74 -26.90
C GLU A 607 -41.49 -2.09 -25.44
N LYS A 608 -40.75 -3.00 -24.82
CA LYS A 608 -40.97 -3.41 -23.43
C LYS A 608 -40.64 -2.32 -22.41
N MET A 609 -39.80 -1.34 -22.76
CA MET A 609 -39.44 -0.24 -21.87
C MET A 609 -40.54 0.78 -21.67
N GLY A 610 -41.63 0.73 -22.48
CA GLY A 610 -42.76 1.62 -22.35
C GLY A 610 -42.54 3.02 -22.93
N PHE A 611 -41.55 3.21 -23.79
CA PHE A 611 -41.34 4.46 -24.51
C PHE A 611 -42.45 4.74 -25.52
N GLU A 612 -42.68 6.01 -25.84
CA GLU A 612 -43.43 6.39 -27.04
C GLU A 612 -42.49 6.29 -28.24
N ILE A 613 -42.75 5.37 -29.16
CA ILE A 613 -41.83 5.03 -30.24
C ILE A 613 -42.42 5.44 -31.59
N GLU A 614 -41.76 6.35 -32.27
CA GLU A 614 -41.95 6.65 -33.69
C GLU A 614 -40.97 5.81 -34.50
N LYS A 615 -41.45 5.12 -35.56
CA LYS A 615 -40.63 4.24 -36.41
C LYS A 615 -40.71 4.72 -37.86
N LYS A 616 -39.53 4.95 -38.47
CA LYS A 616 -39.40 5.22 -39.90
C LYS A 616 -38.49 4.12 -40.50
N VAL A 617 -38.87 3.59 -41.68
CA VAL A 617 -38.03 2.58 -42.36
C VAL A 617 -37.19 3.29 -43.41
N GLU A 618 -35.90 3.11 -43.38
CA GLU A 618 -34.96 3.64 -44.37
C GLU A 618 -33.81 2.63 -44.59
N ALA A 619 -33.49 2.33 -45.87
CA ALA A 619 -32.38 1.49 -46.25
C ALA A 619 -32.26 0.13 -45.52
N GLY A 620 -33.36 -0.53 -45.15
CA GLY A 620 -33.35 -1.84 -44.46
C GLY A 620 -33.20 -1.76 -42.92
N ALA A 621 -33.23 -0.59 -42.37
CA ALA A 621 -33.22 -0.32 -40.93
C ALA A 621 -34.43 0.50 -40.50
N TYR A 622 -34.78 0.41 -39.21
CA TYR A 622 -35.69 1.32 -38.56
C TYR A 622 -34.89 2.45 -37.92
N GLU A 623 -35.18 3.69 -38.29
CA GLU A 623 -34.86 4.88 -37.50
C GLU A 623 -35.94 5.01 -36.42
N LEU A 624 -35.53 4.86 -35.16
CA LEU A 624 -36.41 4.94 -34.00
C LEU A 624 -36.23 6.24 -33.26
N LYS A 625 -37.38 6.92 -32.94
CA LYS A 625 -37.38 8.03 -31.98
C LYS A 625 -38.22 7.61 -30.79
N MET A 626 -37.62 7.61 -29.61
CA MET A 626 -38.22 7.07 -28.38
C MET A 626 -38.26 8.17 -27.33
N ARG A 627 -39.46 8.54 -26.89
CA ARG A 627 -39.66 9.55 -25.82
C ARG A 627 -39.86 8.84 -24.49
N PHE A 628 -39.22 9.36 -23.46
CA PHE A 628 -39.48 8.90 -22.10
C PHE A 628 -40.87 9.32 -21.64
N ARG A 629 -41.55 8.47 -20.88
CA ARG A 629 -42.83 8.79 -20.26
C ARG A 629 -42.62 9.41 -18.88
#